data_df1fa7ca78a8fceba6deeb573078825e
#
_entry.id   df1fa7ca78a8fceba6deeb573078825e
#
_cell.length_a   1.000
_cell.length_b   1.000
_cell.length_c   1.000
_cell.angle_alpha   90.00
_cell.angle_beta   90.00
_cell.angle_gamma   90.00
#
_symmetry.space_group_name_H-M   'P 1'
#
loop_
_entity.id
_entity.type
_entity.pdbx_description
1 polymer ?
#
loop_
_entity_poly.entity_id
_entity_poly.type
_entity_poly.pdbx_seq_one_letter_code
_entity_poly.pdbx_strand_id
1 'polypeptide(L)'
;MSKTIQIYCRNIGRYIDTEGGDTLAEIAAALSPGLGFSPICALVNNKTEHLGFQVFAPKEVEFLDSRSPVGREVYVRSLCMILCRALRHTDASLTIRIEHSIARGLFCRLFDPDGRRVTVTDTLAEALLAEMRRLAEADLPFTRHEKLTADVTAMFRSQGLCDKVRLLETVPEIYTSYYELDGYADSFYGPLAPSTGAIGVFDIVPWQDGLLLLGPDTENPDMPAAPLTQEKMFAAFTEHLRFNRVIRVSSVGELNRAVERRETSDLINVAEAMHDKLIGRISDEILSRRRQGGASVILIAGPSSSGKTTTSKRLAIQLMTNLMRPKLISLDDYFVNREDTPRDADGEYDYESLYALDLARFNADIRDLLRGEEINLPTYSFELGRRVDRPRPLSLAPDEVLIVEGIHGLNPELTAEIPQEQIFKMYVSALTTLRIDDHNWISTSDTRLLRRIVRDNKYRHTSPEDTIRRWPSVRRGEEKWIFPFQENADATFNSSLLFEIGVMKPYAAPLLETVPHNVPEYTTAYRLLRFLRYFRPIPETQVPSTSLLREFLGGSSFHY
;
A
#
# COMPACT_ATOMS: atom_id res chain seq x y z
N MET A 1 -13.93 28.45 36.14
CA MET A 1 -12.59 28.02 36.54
C MET A 1 -12.30 26.77 35.78
N SER A 2 -11.32 26.78 34.87
CA SER A 2 -10.82 25.55 34.24
C SER A 2 -10.24 24.65 35.32
N LYS A 3 -10.40 23.36 35.17
CA LYS A 3 -9.88 22.38 36.13
C LYS A 3 -8.53 21.90 35.62
N THR A 4 -7.49 22.02 36.44
CA THR A 4 -6.19 21.45 36.13
C THR A 4 -6.32 19.93 35.99
N ILE A 5 -5.76 19.39 34.91
CA ILE A 5 -5.69 17.96 34.61
C ILE A 5 -4.24 17.55 34.42
N GLN A 6 -3.95 16.26 34.62
CA GLN A 6 -2.64 15.69 34.43
C GLN A 6 -2.59 14.83 33.17
N ILE A 7 -1.63 15.07 32.29
CA ILE A 7 -1.36 14.22 31.11
C ILE A 7 0.05 13.64 31.20
N TYR A 8 0.23 12.43 30.70
CA TYR A 8 1.56 11.84 30.54
C TYR A 8 2.10 12.16 29.15
N CYS A 9 3.20 12.90 29.08
CA CYS A 9 3.88 13.21 27.82
C CYS A 9 5.03 12.23 27.58
N ARG A 10 4.90 11.35 26.58
CA ARG A 10 5.89 10.33 26.23
C ARG A 10 7.23 10.93 25.82
N ASN A 11 7.22 12.05 25.09
CA ASN A 11 8.44 12.68 24.57
C ASN A 11 9.42 13.08 25.69
N ILE A 12 8.91 13.45 26.85
CA ILE A 12 9.72 13.88 28.00
C ILE A 12 9.65 12.90 29.19
N GLY A 13 8.90 11.80 29.05
CA GLY A 13 8.80 10.71 30.03
C GLY A 13 8.20 11.09 31.38
N ARG A 14 7.33 12.12 31.45
CA ARG A 14 6.77 12.60 32.72
C ARG A 14 5.35 13.12 32.60
N TYR A 15 4.67 13.20 33.73
CA TYR A 15 3.39 13.89 33.86
C TYR A 15 3.59 15.40 33.84
N ILE A 16 2.67 16.10 33.21
CA ILE A 16 2.57 17.56 33.17
C ILE A 16 1.16 17.99 33.55
N ASP A 17 1.03 19.12 34.21
CA ASP A 17 -0.22 19.76 34.52
C ASP A 17 -0.61 20.69 33.38
N THR A 18 -1.87 20.62 32.92
CA THR A 18 -2.46 21.47 31.89
C THR A 18 -3.87 21.85 32.29
N GLU A 19 -4.46 22.86 31.65
CA GLU A 19 -5.83 23.22 31.91
C GLU A 19 -6.80 22.38 31.07
N GLY A 20 -7.94 22.00 31.64
CA GLY A 20 -8.99 21.29 30.90
C GLY A 20 -9.53 22.19 29.79
N GLY A 21 -9.37 21.75 28.54
CA GLY A 21 -9.71 22.51 27.34
C GLY A 21 -8.51 23.04 26.56
N ASP A 22 -7.29 22.97 27.12
CA ASP A 22 -6.09 23.29 26.36
C ASP A 22 -5.99 22.41 25.11
N THR A 23 -5.57 23.02 24.02
CA THR A 23 -5.26 22.31 22.78
C THR A 23 -3.90 21.64 22.84
N LEU A 24 -3.69 20.61 22.04
CA LEU A 24 -2.36 20.01 21.89
C LEU A 24 -1.31 21.02 21.40
N ALA A 25 -1.71 22.03 20.62
CA ALA A 25 -0.82 23.11 20.19
C ALA A 25 -0.34 23.97 21.37
N GLU A 26 -1.24 24.37 22.27
CA GLU A 26 -0.89 25.15 23.47
C GLU A 26 0.00 24.34 24.42
N ILE A 27 -0.29 23.06 24.60
CA ILE A 27 0.52 22.14 25.39
C ILE A 27 1.91 21.97 24.75
N ALA A 28 1.99 21.78 23.43
CA ALA A 28 3.27 21.67 22.72
C ALA A 28 4.11 22.96 22.82
N ALA A 29 3.47 24.12 22.73
CA ALA A 29 4.15 25.42 22.88
C ALA A 29 4.75 25.60 24.29
N ALA A 30 4.02 25.19 25.33
CA ALA A 30 4.51 25.20 26.71
C ALA A 30 5.69 24.23 26.92
N LEU A 31 5.77 23.16 26.14
CA LEU A 31 6.84 22.15 26.19
C LEU A 31 7.98 22.40 25.18
N SER A 32 7.87 23.42 24.32
CA SER A 32 8.78 23.66 23.18
C SER A 32 10.27 23.53 23.50
N PRO A 33 10.78 24.04 24.64
CA PRO A 33 12.20 23.85 24.96
C PRO A 33 12.63 22.39 25.21
N GLY A 34 11.66 21.53 25.59
CA GLY A 34 11.92 20.12 25.92
C GLY A 34 11.65 19.13 24.78
N LEU A 35 10.91 19.54 23.75
CA LEU A 35 10.59 18.66 22.62
C LEU A 35 11.73 18.57 21.59
N GLY A 36 12.46 19.68 21.35
CA GLY A 36 13.56 19.72 20.40
C GLY A 36 13.15 19.68 18.92
N PHE A 37 11.85 19.73 18.62
CA PHE A 37 11.26 19.78 17.27
C PHE A 37 9.90 20.46 17.29
N SER A 38 9.41 20.84 16.10
CA SER A 38 8.07 21.40 15.92
C SER A 38 7.09 20.29 15.56
N PRO A 39 6.12 19.96 16.43
CA PRO A 39 5.17 18.88 16.14
C PRO A 39 4.16 19.30 15.07
N ILE A 40 3.72 18.34 14.25
CA ILE A 40 2.66 18.53 13.27
C ILE A 40 1.38 17.76 13.62
N CYS A 41 1.47 16.81 14.52
CA CYS A 41 0.35 16.06 15.09
C CYS A 41 0.76 15.44 16.42
N ALA A 42 -0.17 14.74 17.07
CA ALA A 42 0.14 13.95 18.25
C ALA A 42 -0.63 12.63 18.27
N LEU A 43 -0.10 11.64 18.98
CA LEU A 43 -0.86 10.47 19.42
C LEU A 43 -1.48 10.78 20.78
N VAL A 44 -2.80 10.63 20.88
CA VAL A 44 -3.55 10.74 22.13
C VAL A 44 -4.13 9.36 22.43
N ASN A 45 -3.60 8.68 23.45
CA ASN A 45 -3.92 7.29 23.74
C ASN A 45 -3.82 6.41 22.46
N ASN A 46 -2.70 6.51 21.76
CA ASN A 46 -2.41 5.82 20.47
C ASN A 46 -3.39 6.14 19.32
N LYS A 47 -4.13 7.26 19.36
CA LYS A 47 -4.91 7.77 18.23
C LYS A 47 -4.26 9.02 17.68
N THR A 48 -4.12 9.09 16.36
CA THR A 48 -3.57 10.27 15.70
C THR A 48 -4.59 11.41 15.73
N GLU A 49 -4.19 12.53 16.35
CA GLU A 49 -5.02 13.73 16.49
C GLU A 49 -4.28 14.96 15.91
N HIS A 50 -5.08 15.93 15.42
CA HIS A 50 -4.57 17.23 15.00
C HIS A 50 -4.22 18.10 16.21
N LEU A 51 -3.32 19.08 16.06
CA LEU A 51 -2.87 19.88 17.18
C LEU A 51 -3.95 20.81 17.79
N GLY A 52 -5.04 21.05 17.09
CA GLY A 52 -6.23 21.73 17.64
C GLY A 52 -7.14 20.84 18.51
N PHE A 53 -6.78 19.57 18.75
CA PHE A 53 -7.53 18.69 19.64
C PHE A 53 -7.45 19.19 21.08
N GLN A 54 -8.60 19.34 21.75
CA GLN A 54 -8.70 19.80 23.14
C GLN A 54 -8.69 18.64 24.14
N VAL A 55 -7.92 18.80 25.21
CA VAL A 55 -7.78 17.77 26.24
C VAL A 55 -8.61 18.13 27.46
N PHE A 56 -9.63 17.32 27.77
CA PHE A 56 -10.55 17.53 28.91
C PHE A 56 -10.39 16.51 30.04
N ALA A 57 -9.54 15.51 29.89
CA ALA A 57 -9.32 14.45 30.86
C ALA A 57 -7.87 13.93 30.76
N PRO A 58 -7.37 13.24 31.81
CA PRO A 58 -6.06 12.61 31.75
C PRO A 58 -5.86 11.75 30.50
N LYS A 59 -4.77 11.96 29.81
CA LYS A 59 -4.39 11.28 28.55
C LYS A 59 -2.91 11.00 28.55
N GLU A 60 -2.54 10.02 27.74
CA GLU A 60 -1.17 9.83 27.28
C GLU A 60 -1.00 10.50 25.92
N VAL A 61 0.03 11.36 25.79
CA VAL A 61 0.26 12.17 24.61
C VAL A 61 1.69 11.97 24.13
N GLU A 62 1.85 11.79 22.81
CA GLU A 62 3.14 11.76 22.14
C GLU A 62 3.09 12.70 20.93
N PHE A 63 3.90 13.76 20.96
CA PHE A 63 4.02 14.70 19.85
C PHE A 63 4.90 14.14 18.74
N LEU A 64 4.52 14.36 17.49
CA LEU A 64 5.19 13.80 16.32
C LEU A 64 5.46 14.89 15.27
N ASP A 65 6.64 14.80 14.64
CA ASP A 65 7.02 15.57 13.46
C ASP A 65 6.92 14.71 12.17
N SER A 66 7.32 15.29 11.03
CA SER A 66 7.31 14.64 9.71
C SER A 66 8.30 13.47 9.57
N ARG A 67 9.24 13.30 10.51
CA ARG A 67 10.23 12.20 10.49
C ARG A 67 9.61 10.89 10.95
N SER A 68 8.60 10.96 11.80
CA SER A 68 7.85 9.77 12.22
C SER A 68 6.95 9.26 11.09
N PRO A 69 6.70 7.93 10.96
CA PRO A 69 5.82 7.39 9.94
C PRO A 69 4.40 7.99 9.97
N VAL A 70 3.84 8.18 11.17
CA VAL A 70 2.50 8.78 11.37
C VAL A 70 2.50 10.26 10.99
N GLY A 71 3.51 11.01 11.43
CA GLY A 71 3.66 12.42 11.07
C GLY A 71 3.87 12.61 9.57
N ARG A 72 4.60 11.71 8.90
CA ARG A 72 4.75 11.73 7.44
C ARG A 72 3.42 11.57 6.73
N GLU A 73 2.53 10.69 7.20
CA GLU A 73 1.18 10.57 6.64
C GLU A 73 0.38 11.87 6.78
N VAL A 74 0.50 12.55 7.95
CA VAL A 74 -0.13 13.86 8.18
C VAL A 74 0.46 14.91 7.23
N TYR A 75 1.78 14.94 7.09
CA TYR A 75 2.49 15.85 6.19
C TYR A 75 2.01 15.71 4.74
N VAL A 76 2.00 14.46 4.23
CA VAL A 76 1.62 14.18 2.83
C VAL A 76 0.15 14.54 2.58
N ARG A 77 -0.77 14.27 3.51
CA ARG A 77 -2.17 14.70 3.38
C ARG A 77 -2.30 16.23 3.35
N SER A 78 -1.55 16.93 4.20
CA SER A 78 -1.53 18.40 4.21
C SER A 78 -0.96 18.97 2.91
N LEU A 79 0.09 18.34 2.38
CA LEU A 79 0.66 18.68 1.08
C LEU A 79 -0.35 18.49 -0.07
N CYS A 80 -1.16 17.42 -0.03
CA CYS A 80 -2.26 17.20 -0.99
C CYS A 80 -3.31 18.33 -0.91
N MET A 81 -3.67 18.78 0.30
CA MET A 81 -4.59 19.91 0.48
C MET A 81 -4.04 21.20 -0.11
N ILE A 82 -2.73 21.48 0.09
CA ILE A 82 -2.05 22.65 -0.50
C ILE A 82 -2.09 22.56 -2.03
N LEU A 83 -1.80 21.39 -2.62
CA LEU A 83 -1.83 21.19 -4.06
C LEU A 83 -3.24 21.42 -4.64
N CYS A 84 -4.29 20.86 -4.00
CA CYS A 84 -5.67 21.07 -4.44
C CYS A 84 -6.09 22.55 -4.38
N ARG A 85 -5.70 23.25 -3.30
CA ARG A 85 -5.95 24.69 -3.17
C ARG A 85 -5.16 25.52 -4.19
N ALA A 86 -3.88 25.19 -4.40
CA ALA A 86 -3.03 25.85 -5.39
C ALA A 86 -3.59 25.71 -6.81
N LEU A 87 -4.01 24.49 -7.20
CA LEU A 87 -4.64 24.28 -8.50
C LEU A 87 -5.90 25.13 -8.68
N ARG A 88 -6.75 25.17 -7.64
CA ARG A 88 -7.99 25.99 -7.68
C ARG A 88 -7.72 27.47 -7.86
N HIS A 89 -6.57 27.97 -7.37
CA HIS A 89 -6.15 29.36 -7.56
C HIS A 89 -5.49 29.58 -8.93
N THR A 90 -4.67 28.65 -9.39
CA THR A 90 -3.95 28.76 -10.66
C THR A 90 -4.89 28.59 -11.86
N ASP A 91 -5.77 27.57 -11.82
CA ASP A 91 -6.78 27.32 -12.84
C ASP A 91 -8.00 26.61 -12.22
N ALA A 92 -9.04 27.38 -11.90
CA ALA A 92 -10.26 26.86 -11.29
C ALA A 92 -11.08 25.94 -12.20
N SER A 93 -10.80 25.88 -13.50
CA SER A 93 -11.48 25.01 -14.44
C SER A 93 -10.97 23.57 -14.38
N LEU A 94 -9.74 23.38 -13.93
CA LEU A 94 -9.12 22.05 -13.83
C LEU A 94 -9.49 21.32 -12.53
N THR A 95 -9.56 20.01 -12.63
CA THR A 95 -9.70 19.10 -11.50
C THR A 95 -8.49 18.19 -11.41
N ILE A 96 -8.16 17.75 -10.20
CA ILE A 96 -7.01 16.88 -9.94
C ILE A 96 -7.49 15.54 -9.38
N ARG A 97 -6.79 14.47 -9.74
CA ARG A 97 -6.91 13.15 -9.11
C ARG A 97 -5.56 12.69 -8.60
N ILE A 98 -5.50 12.41 -7.31
CA ILE A 98 -4.36 11.78 -6.68
C ILE A 98 -4.55 10.27 -6.85
N GLU A 99 -3.77 9.70 -7.77
CA GLU A 99 -4.03 8.33 -8.24
C GLU A 99 -3.35 7.29 -7.35
N HIS A 100 -2.04 7.40 -7.15
CA HIS A 100 -1.27 6.35 -6.48
C HIS A 100 0.12 6.84 -6.06
N SER A 101 0.69 6.19 -5.03
CA SER A 101 2.11 6.38 -4.68
C SER A 101 2.99 5.56 -5.62
N ILE A 102 3.84 6.23 -6.41
CA ILE A 102 4.79 5.63 -7.36
C ILE A 102 6.01 6.55 -7.48
N ALA A 103 7.15 6.01 -7.88
CA ALA A 103 8.38 6.76 -8.15
C ALA A 103 8.83 7.68 -6.98
N ARG A 104 8.61 7.26 -5.73
CA ARG A 104 8.85 8.02 -4.49
C ARG A 104 7.96 9.26 -4.29
N GLY A 105 6.91 9.44 -5.10
CA GLY A 105 5.94 10.53 -5.00
C GLY A 105 4.51 10.06 -5.08
N LEU A 106 3.58 11.01 -5.14
CA LEU A 106 2.18 10.77 -5.47
C LEU A 106 1.94 11.17 -6.92
N PHE A 107 1.52 10.21 -7.72
CA PHE A 107 1.14 10.48 -9.11
C PHE A 107 -0.25 11.11 -9.16
N CYS A 108 -0.33 12.27 -9.80
CA CYS A 108 -1.54 13.05 -9.94
C CYS A 108 -1.85 13.31 -11.41
N ARG A 109 -3.13 13.28 -11.77
CA ARG A 109 -3.63 13.63 -13.11
C ARG A 109 -4.55 14.83 -13.05
N LEU A 110 -4.46 15.67 -14.07
CA LEU A 110 -5.34 16.82 -14.25
C LEU A 110 -6.38 16.52 -15.33
N PHE A 111 -7.57 17.08 -15.15
CA PHE A 111 -8.68 16.93 -16.07
C PHE A 111 -9.36 18.29 -16.32
N ASP A 112 -9.77 18.49 -17.56
CA ASP A 112 -10.59 19.63 -17.96
C ASP A 112 -12.08 19.45 -17.55
N PRO A 113 -12.96 20.45 -17.74
CA PRO A 113 -14.38 20.35 -17.43
C PRO A 113 -15.13 19.25 -18.20
N ASP A 114 -14.62 18.84 -19.36
CA ASP A 114 -15.17 17.74 -20.15
C ASP A 114 -14.70 16.35 -19.67
N GLY A 115 -13.84 16.31 -18.63
CA GLY A 115 -13.24 15.10 -18.08
C GLY A 115 -12.12 14.51 -18.96
N ARG A 116 -11.57 15.30 -19.90
CA ARG A 116 -10.41 14.93 -20.70
C ARG A 116 -9.13 15.19 -19.90
N ARG A 117 -8.14 14.35 -20.11
CA ARG A 117 -6.83 14.55 -19.46
C ARG A 117 -6.11 15.77 -20.01
N VAL A 118 -5.53 16.54 -19.10
CA VAL A 118 -4.67 17.67 -19.40
C VAL A 118 -3.21 17.23 -19.19
N THR A 119 -2.39 17.38 -20.22
CA THR A 119 -0.94 17.14 -20.10
C THR A 119 -0.32 18.26 -19.26
N VAL A 120 0.42 17.89 -18.23
CA VAL A 120 1.12 18.84 -17.38
C VAL A 120 2.39 19.30 -18.10
N THR A 121 2.47 20.58 -18.42
CA THR A 121 3.67 21.22 -18.98
C THR A 121 4.56 21.73 -17.86
N ASP A 122 5.86 21.96 -18.16
CA ASP A 122 6.79 22.58 -17.20
C ASP A 122 6.23 23.91 -16.66
N THR A 123 5.69 24.75 -17.54
CA THR A 123 5.08 26.04 -17.16
C THR A 123 3.93 25.88 -16.14
N LEU A 124 3.06 24.88 -16.34
CA LEU A 124 1.96 24.63 -15.41
C LEU A 124 2.48 24.07 -14.08
N ALA A 125 3.46 23.17 -14.12
CA ALA A 125 4.08 22.62 -12.92
C ALA A 125 4.79 23.73 -12.10
N GLU A 126 5.55 24.60 -12.77
CA GLU A 126 6.21 25.75 -12.15
C GLU A 126 5.20 26.72 -11.51
N ALA A 127 4.09 27.02 -12.19
CA ALA A 127 3.03 27.88 -11.67
C ALA A 127 2.37 27.28 -10.42
N LEU A 128 2.08 25.97 -10.45
CA LEU A 128 1.53 25.24 -9.29
C LEU A 128 2.52 25.23 -8.13
N LEU A 129 3.79 24.95 -8.39
CA LEU A 129 4.85 24.93 -7.38
C LEU A 129 5.04 26.31 -6.74
N ALA A 130 5.05 27.37 -7.54
CA ALA A 130 5.15 28.73 -7.05
C ALA A 130 3.98 29.09 -6.13
N GLU A 131 2.75 28.72 -6.51
CA GLU A 131 1.57 28.98 -5.68
C GLU A 131 1.59 28.14 -4.39
N MET A 132 2.01 26.88 -4.45
CA MET A 132 2.16 26.04 -3.25
C MET A 132 3.19 26.63 -2.28
N ARG A 133 4.32 27.13 -2.78
CA ARG A 133 5.35 27.81 -1.97
C ARG A 133 4.79 29.08 -1.34
N ARG A 134 4.05 29.90 -2.11
CA ARG A 134 3.37 31.09 -1.57
C ARG A 134 2.42 30.74 -0.42
N LEU A 135 1.64 29.66 -0.55
CA LEU A 135 0.75 29.18 0.50
C LEU A 135 1.52 28.71 1.74
N ALA A 136 2.65 27.99 1.55
CA ALA A 136 3.50 27.55 2.64
C ALA A 136 4.14 28.73 3.40
N GLU A 137 4.67 29.74 2.67
CA GLU A 137 5.26 30.95 3.24
C GLU A 137 4.23 31.83 3.98
N ALA A 138 2.97 31.80 3.55
CA ALA A 138 1.90 32.54 4.19
C ALA A 138 1.44 31.94 5.53
N ASP A 139 1.87 30.75 5.87
CA ASP A 139 1.58 30.03 7.13
C ASP A 139 0.09 30.02 7.51
N LEU A 140 -0.77 29.68 6.55
CA LEU A 140 -2.22 29.66 6.72
C LEU A 140 -2.69 28.44 7.51
N PRO A 141 -3.65 28.59 8.43
CA PRO A 141 -4.14 27.47 9.24
C PRO A 141 -4.97 26.48 8.41
N PHE A 142 -4.83 25.18 8.69
CA PHE A 142 -5.79 24.16 8.30
C PHE A 142 -6.90 24.10 9.35
N THR A 143 -8.01 24.77 9.09
CA THR A 143 -9.12 24.85 10.06
C THR A 143 -10.01 23.63 9.94
N ARG A 144 -10.07 22.82 11.02
CA ARG A 144 -10.93 21.63 11.08
C ARG A 144 -12.35 22.01 11.46
N HIS A 145 -13.29 21.50 10.70
CA HIS A 145 -14.73 21.62 10.97
C HIS A 145 -15.38 20.23 11.06
N GLU A 146 -16.53 20.17 11.73
CA GLU A 146 -17.40 19.00 11.77
C GLU A 146 -18.84 19.47 11.64
N LYS A 147 -19.56 18.96 10.63
CA LYS A 147 -20.96 19.33 10.36
C LYS A 147 -21.76 18.08 9.97
N LEU A 148 -23.08 18.23 9.91
CA LEU A 148 -23.95 17.18 9.38
C LEU A 148 -23.47 16.75 7.98
N THR A 149 -23.42 15.47 7.73
CA THR A 149 -22.97 14.92 6.43
C THR A 149 -23.78 15.46 5.27
N ALA A 150 -25.07 15.72 5.46
CA ALA A 150 -25.93 16.33 4.45
C ALA A 150 -25.45 17.75 4.05
N ASP A 151 -25.06 18.58 5.04
CA ASP A 151 -24.56 19.94 4.80
C ASP A 151 -23.20 19.92 4.08
N VAL A 152 -22.29 19.03 4.53
CA VAL A 152 -20.98 18.85 3.89
C VAL A 152 -21.15 18.35 2.45
N THR A 153 -22.08 17.42 2.22
CA THR A 153 -22.39 16.93 0.88
C THR A 153 -22.90 18.04 -0.04
N ALA A 154 -23.79 18.92 0.47
CA ALA A 154 -24.28 20.05 -0.28
C ALA A 154 -23.15 21.05 -0.62
N MET A 155 -22.27 21.33 0.34
CA MET A 155 -21.09 22.18 0.16
C MET A 155 -20.14 21.58 -0.90
N PHE A 156 -19.77 20.31 -0.81
CA PHE A 156 -18.90 19.65 -1.80
C PHE A 156 -19.52 19.60 -3.19
N ARG A 157 -20.85 19.45 -3.27
CA ARG A 157 -21.57 19.52 -4.54
C ARG A 157 -21.44 20.91 -5.18
N SER A 158 -21.56 21.99 -4.40
CA SER A 158 -21.39 23.36 -4.89
C SER A 158 -19.95 23.66 -5.36
N GLN A 159 -18.96 22.93 -4.82
CA GLN A 159 -17.56 23.03 -5.23
C GLN A 159 -17.17 22.12 -6.40
N GLY A 160 -18.11 21.28 -6.88
CA GLY A 160 -17.83 20.32 -7.96
C GLY A 160 -17.07 19.05 -7.54
N LEU A 161 -16.93 18.77 -6.23
CA LEU A 161 -16.24 17.60 -5.70
C LEU A 161 -17.15 16.33 -5.78
N CYS A 162 -17.45 15.91 -7.02
CA CYS A 162 -18.47 14.89 -7.30
C CYS A 162 -18.16 13.53 -6.68
N ASP A 163 -16.89 13.11 -6.62
CA ASP A 163 -16.50 11.82 -6.03
C ASP A 163 -16.70 11.81 -4.52
N LYS A 164 -16.41 12.92 -3.84
CA LYS A 164 -16.70 13.07 -2.40
C LYS A 164 -18.20 13.03 -2.11
N VAL A 165 -18.99 13.69 -2.94
CA VAL A 165 -20.46 13.62 -2.86
C VAL A 165 -20.93 12.16 -2.99
N ARG A 166 -20.46 11.43 -4.01
CA ARG A 166 -20.81 10.01 -4.20
C ARG A 166 -20.40 9.15 -3.01
N LEU A 167 -19.23 9.39 -2.42
CA LEU A 167 -18.78 8.68 -1.23
C LEU A 167 -19.71 8.96 -0.05
N LEU A 168 -19.92 10.23 0.29
CA LEU A 168 -20.71 10.64 1.45
C LEU A 168 -22.18 10.18 1.36
N GLU A 169 -22.74 10.05 0.17
CA GLU A 169 -24.08 9.50 -0.03
C GLU A 169 -24.19 7.98 0.24
N THR A 170 -23.06 7.26 0.32
CA THR A 170 -23.02 5.80 0.48
C THR A 170 -22.51 5.33 1.83
N VAL A 171 -22.02 6.24 2.67
CA VAL A 171 -21.52 5.95 4.02
C VAL A 171 -22.57 6.32 5.07
N PRO A 172 -22.63 5.60 6.23
CA PRO A 172 -23.68 5.80 7.22
C PRO A 172 -23.40 6.93 8.22
N GLU A 173 -22.32 7.69 8.06
CA GLU A 173 -21.92 8.74 9.00
C GLU A 173 -22.90 9.91 8.99
N ILE A 174 -23.37 10.30 10.21
CA ILE A 174 -24.25 11.44 10.40
C ILE A 174 -23.47 12.76 10.36
N TYR A 175 -22.22 12.75 10.84
CA TYR A 175 -21.33 13.90 10.86
C TYR A 175 -20.08 13.61 10.03
N THR A 176 -19.64 14.61 9.27
CA THR A 176 -18.42 14.56 8.48
C THR A 176 -17.48 15.69 8.89
N SER A 177 -16.23 15.30 9.18
CA SER A 177 -15.15 16.26 9.40
C SER A 177 -14.52 16.65 8.08
N TYR A 178 -14.22 17.94 7.92
CA TYR A 178 -13.50 18.49 6.78
C TYR A 178 -12.55 19.59 7.23
N TYR A 179 -11.65 19.98 6.34
CA TYR A 179 -10.71 21.09 6.57
C TYR A 179 -10.98 22.22 5.60
N GLU A 180 -10.71 23.44 6.06
CA GLU A 180 -10.74 24.65 5.24
C GLU A 180 -9.33 25.24 5.19
N LEU A 181 -8.89 25.61 4.00
CA LEU A 181 -7.65 26.32 3.71
C LEU A 181 -7.96 27.48 2.76
N ASP A 182 -7.85 28.71 3.24
CA ASP A 182 -8.03 29.91 2.43
C ASP A 182 -9.32 29.89 1.58
N GLY A 183 -10.46 29.56 2.23
CA GLY A 183 -11.79 29.47 1.60
C GLY A 183 -12.04 28.22 0.75
N TYR A 184 -11.08 27.31 0.65
CA TYR A 184 -11.24 26.01 -0.01
C TYR A 184 -11.50 24.92 1.03
N ALA A 185 -12.61 24.19 0.89
CA ALA A 185 -12.98 23.11 1.80
C ALA A 185 -12.73 21.74 1.16
N ASP A 186 -12.13 20.82 1.94
CA ASP A 186 -11.86 19.46 1.51
C ASP A 186 -11.84 18.49 2.70
N SER A 187 -12.00 17.19 2.44
CA SER A 187 -11.95 16.15 3.48
C SER A 187 -10.87 15.11 3.20
N PHE A 188 -10.21 14.69 4.29
CA PHE A 188 -9.19 13.65 4.28
C PHE A 188 -9.48 12.62 5.38
N TYR A 189 -9.07 11.37 5.19
CA TYR A 189 -9.33 10.29 6.16
C TYR A 189 -8.34 10.26 7.34
N GLY A 190 -7.74 11.40 7.67
CA GLY A 190 -6.85 11.58 8.81
C GLY A 190 -6.63 13.06 9.11
N PRO A 191 -5.93 13.40 10.20
CA PRO A 191 -5.63 14.78 10.53
C PRO A 191 -4.65 15.41 9.54
N LEU A 192 -4.72 16.75 9.43
CA LEU A 192 -3.75 17.59 8.75
C LEU A 192 -2.83 18.28 9.76
N ALA A 193 -1.72 18.82 9.28
CA ALA A 193 -0.81 19.66 10.04
C ALA A 193 -1.52 20.92 10.58
N PRO A 194 -0.92 21.68 11.51
CA PRO A 194 -1.57 22.89 12.06
C PRO A 194 -1.72 24.00 11.02
N SER A 195 -0.73 24.18 10.16
CA SER A 195 -0.71 25.25 9.15
C SER A 195 0.13 24.86 7.94
N THR A 196 0.02 25.64 6.86
CA THR A 196 0.81 25.44 5.64
C THR A 196 2.29 25.70 5.85
N GLY A 197 2.68 26.53 6.80
CA GLY A 197 4.07 26.80 7.17
C GLY A 197 4.80 25.56 7.75
N ALA A 198 4.06 24.59 8.28
CA ALA A 198 4.64 23.31 8.70
C ALA A 198 5.02 22.40 7.51
N ILE A 199 4.68 22.78 6.26
CA ILE A 199 4.87 21.99 5.04
C ILE A 199 5.85 22.72 4.12
N GLY A 200 7.16 22.65 4.45
CA GLY A 200 8.20 23.42 3.75
C GLY A 200 8.99 22.63 2.70
N VAL A 201 8.98 21.29 2.76
CA VAL A 201 9.81 20.44 1.90
C VAL A 201 8.95 19.66 0.92
N PHE A 202 8.90 20.11 -0.32
CA PHE A 202 8.17 19.47 -1.41
C PHE A 202 8.63 19.93 -2.77
N ASP A 203 8.27 19.17 -3.80
CA ASP A 203 8.46 19.55 -5.20
C ASP A 203 7.35 18.99 -6.07
N ILE A 204 7.20 19.52 -7.29
CA ILE A 204 6.33 19.02 -8.34
C ILE A 204 7.15 18.87 -9.61
N VAL A 205 7.06 17.71 -10.24
CA VAL A 205 7.69 17.48 -11.54
C VAL A 205 6.66 16.93 -12.52
N PRO A 206 6.62 17.38 -13.79
CA PRO A 206 5.88 16.70 -14.84
C PRO A 206 6.36 15.25 -14.96
N TRP A 207 5.42 14.31 -15.00
CA TRP A 207 5.77 12.91 -15.07
C TRP A 207 4.70 12.14 -15.83
N GLN A 208 5.11 11.41 -16.88
CA GLN A 208 4.20 10.67 -17.74
C GLN A 208 3.07 11.56 -18.31
N ASP A 209 1.79 11.19 -18.09
CA ASP A 209 0.61 11.96 -18.50
C ASP A 209 0.00 12.81 -17.36
N GLY A 210 0.82 13.20 -16.37
CA GLY A 210 0.42 13.95 -15.20
C GLY A 210 1.61 14.63 -14.50
N LEU A 211 1.60 14.64 -13.18
CA LEU A 211 2.69 15.14 -12.33
C LEU A 211 2.97 14.19 -11.16
N LEU A 212 4.19 14.26 -10.63
CA LEU A 212 4.53 13.72 -9.32
C LEU A 212 4.56 14.83 -8.29
N LEU A 213 3.81 14.65 -7.21
CA LEU A 213 3.93 15.42 -5.99
C LEU A 213 4.93 14.73 -5.08
N LEU A 214 6.06 15.38 -4.82
CA LEU A 214 7.18 14.86 -4.05
C LEU A 214 7.17 15.50 -2.67
N GLY A 215 7.12 14.70 -1.62
CA GLY A 215 7.30 15.12 -0.23
C GLY A 215 8.75 14.91 0.23
N PRO A 216 9.02 15.05 1.54
CA PRO A 216 10.36 14.86 2.10
C PRO A 216 10.92 13.46 1.79
N ASP A 217 12.20 13.38 1.44
CA ASP A 217 12.91 12.13 1.28
C ASP A 217 12.98 11.35 2.60
N THR A 218 13.06 10.03 2.54
CA THR A 218 13.10 9.18 3.74
C THR A 218 14.45 9.20 4.43
N GLU A 219 15.52 9.32 3.66
CA GLU A 219 16.90 9.32 4.16
C GLU A 219 17.39 10.75 4.47
N ASN A 220 16.93 11.73 3.70
CA ASN A 220 17.22 13.15 3.90
C ASN A 220 15.94 13.98 3.94
N PRO A 221 15.24 14.07 5.09
CA PRO A 221 13.95 14.75 5.21
C PRO A 221 13.96 16.26 4.95
N ASP A 222 15.13 16.88 4.87
CA ASP A 222 15.28 18.31 4.57
C ASP A 222 15.27 18.59 3.05
N MET A 223 15.17 17.55 2.21
CA MET A 223 15.09 17.66 0.76
C MET A 223 13.88 16.91 0.22
N PRO A 224 13.27 17.35 -0.90
CA PRO A 224 12.26 16.56 -1.59
C PRO A 224 12.83 15.25 -2.11
N ALA A 225 12.03 14.20 -2.11
CA ALA A 225 12.42 12.90 -2.69
C ALA A 225 12.75 13.05 -4.19
N ALA A 226 13.81 12.38 -4.65
CA ALA A 226 14.11 12.30 -6.07
C ALA A 226 13.23 11.22 -6.74
N PRO A 227 12.60 11.52 -7.90
CA PRO A 227 11.76 10.54 -8.59
C PRO A 227 12.60 9.37 -9.11
N LEU A 228 12.00 8.17 -9.05
CA LEU A 228 12.58 6.95 -9.62
C LEU A 228 11.94 6.61 -10.97
N THR A 229 12.72 5.97 -11.85
CA THR A 229 12.18 5.38 -13.08
C THR A 229 11.44 4.09 -12.74
N GLN A 230 10.12 4.04 -13.00
CA GLN A 230 9.24 2.89 -12.72
C GLN A 230 8.24 2.72 -13.88
N GLU A 231 8.75 2.50 -15.08
CA GLU A 231 7.93 2.45 -16.31
C GLU A 231 7.03 1.22 -16.37
N LYS A 232 7.56 0.04 -16.00
CA LYS A 232 6.80 -1.22 -16.04
C LYS A 232 5.69 -1.23 -14.99
N MET A 233 5.99 -0.71 -13.80
CA MET A 233 5.00 -0.52 -12.75
C MET A 233 3.91 0.46 -13.18
N PHE A 234 4.27 1.57 -13.80
CA PHE A 234 3.31 2.56 -14.30
C PHE A 234 2.45 2.01 -15.44
N ALA A 235 3.02 1.21 -16.35
CA ALA A 235 2.26 0.56 -17.41
C ALA A 235 1.20 -0.39 -16.85
N ALA A 236 1.58 -1.27 -15.90
CA ALA A 236 0.65 -2.18 -15.23
C ALA A 236 -0.45 -1.44 -14.46
N PHE A 237 -0.10 -0.38 -13.75
CA PHE A 237 -1.06 0.48 -13.05
C PHE A 237 -2.05 1.15 -14.03
N THR A 238 -1.54 1.72 -15.12
CA THR A 238 -2.37 2.40 -16.13
C THR A 238 -3.31 1.45 -16.86
N GLU A 239 -2.92 0.21 -17.12
CA GLU A 239 -3.80 -0.81 -17.72
C GLU A 239 -5.01 -1.07 -16.81
N HIS A 240 -4.80 -1.23 -15.50
CA HIS A 240 -5.89 -1.41 -14.54
C HIS A 240 -6.78 -0.18 -14.40
N LEU A 241 -6.23 1.03 -14.44
CA LEU A 241 -7.03 2.25 -14.45
C LEU A 241 -7.92 2.38 -15.70
N ARG A 242 -7.45 1.90 -16.87
CA ARG A 242 -8.28 1.84 -18.09
C ARG A 242 -9.44 0.87 -17.91
N PHE A 243 -9.16 -0.29 -17.32
CA PHE A 243 -10.17 -1.29 -17.00
C PHE A 243 -11.21 -0.72 -16.02
N ASN A 244 -10.81 -0.14 -14.89
CA ASN A 244 -11.72 0.45 -13.91
C ASN A 244 -12.66 1.50 -14.53
N ARG A 245 -12.17 2.27 -15.52
CA ARG A 245 -13.01 3.22 -16.25
C ARG A 245 -14.07 2.55 -17.13
N VAL A 246 -13.70 1.46 -17.81
CA VAL A 246 -14.65 0.71 -18.65
C VAL A 246 -15.79 0.13 -17.82
N ILE A 247 -15.49 -0.43 -16.66
CA ILE A 247 -16.48 -0.98 -15.73
C ILE A 247 -17.16 0.07 -14.86
N ARG A 248 -16.74 1.35 -14.94
CA ARG A 248 -17.29 2.51 -14.21
C ARG A 248 -17.20 2.37 -12.70
N VAL A 249 -16.13 1.74 -12.20
CA VAL A 249 -15.81 1.64 -10.76
C VAL A 249 -14.36 2.03 -10.56
N SER A 250 -14.13 3.28 -10.17
CA SER A 250 -12.80 3.86 -9.94
C SER A 250 -12.65 4.43 -8.53
N SER A 251 -13.76 4.57 -7.79
CA SER A 251 -13.78 5.09 -6.43
C SER A 251 -14.64 4.23 -5.51
N VAL A 252 -14.44 4.38 -4.20
CA VAL A 252 -15.21 3.65 -3.19
C VAL A 252 -16.69 3.99 -3.25
N GLY A 253 -17.04 5.25 -3.52
CA GLY A 253 -18.44 5.65 -3.71
C GLY A 253 -19.12 4.91 -4.87
N GLU A 254 -18.41 4.69 -6.00
CA GLU A 254 -18.91 3.92 -7.13
C GLU A 254 -19.03 2.42 -6.81
N LEU A 255 -18.04 1.85 -6.09
CA LEU A 255 -18.09 0.47 -5.60
C LEU A 255 -19.29 0.25 -4.66
N ASN A 256 -19.48 1.15 -3.70
CA ASN A 256 -20.60 1.08 -2.76
C ASN A 256 -21.95 1.14 -3.47
N ARG A 257 -22.10 1.96 -4.51
CA ARG A 257 -23.31 1.99 -5.34
C ARG A 257 -23.52 0.69 -6.10
N ALA A 258 -22.46 0.05 -6.60
CA ALA A 258 -22.57 -1.27 -7.21
C ALA A 258 -23.07 -2.33 -6.20
N VAL A 259 -22.60 -2.25 -4.94
CA VAL A 259 -23.12 -3.10 -3.85
C VAL A 259 -24.61 -2.85 -3.61
N GLU A 260 -25.05 -1.59 -3.52
CA GLU A 260 -26.45 -1.21 -3.32
C GLU A 260 -27.36 -1.73 -4.46
N ARG A 261 -26.87 -1.69 -5.69
CA ARG A 261 -27.57 -2.16 -6.88
C ARG A 261 -27.50 -3.67 -7.09
N ARG A 262 -26.76 -4.39 -6.23
CA ARG A 262 -26.52 -5.84 -6.35
C ARG A 262 -25.77 -6.25 -7.63
N GLU A 263 -24.90 -5.37 -8.13
CA GLU A 263 -24.09 -5.57 -9.34
C GLU A 263 -22.72 -6.22 -9.02
N THR A 264 -22.47 -6.61 -7.77
CA THR A 264 -21.16 -7.10 -7.31
C THR A 264 -20.74 -8.41 -7.96
N SER A 265 -21.69 -9.32 -8.26
CA SER A 265 -21.37 -10.59 -8.90
C SER A 265 -20.77 -10.39 -10.29
N ASP A 266 -21.37 -9.53 -11.09
CA ASP A 266 -20.87 -9.21 -12.44
C ASP A 266 -19.50 -8.51 -12.36
N LEU A 267 -19.35 -7.58 -11.41
CA LEU A 267 -18.11 -6.88 -11.16
C LEU A 267 -16.96 -7.85 -10.79
N ILE A 268 -17.23 -8.82 -9.91
CA ILE A 268 -16.26 -9.85 -9.50
C ILE A 268 -15.89 -10.71 -10.72
N ASN A 269 -16.87 -11.20 -11.47
CA ASN A 269 -16.63 -12.06 -12.62
C ASN A 269 -15.80 -11.35 -13.70
N VAL A 270 -16.07 -10.09 -13.98
CA VAL A 270 -15.31 -9.32 -14.97
C VAL A 270 -13.88 -9.05 -14.49
N ALA A 271 -13.68 -8.75 -13.19
CA ALA A 271 -12.34 -8.53 -12.63
C ALA A 271 -11.51 -9.82 -12.63
N GLU A 272 -12.10 -10.97 -12.30
CA GLU A 272 -11.42 -12.26 -12.35
C GLU A 272 -11.07 -12.67 -13.79
N ALA A 273 -12.01 -12.46 -14.74
CA ALA A 273 -11.74 -12.71 -16.16
C ALA A 273 -10.60 -11.83 -16.70
N MET A 274 -10.47 -10.59 -16.22
CA MET A 274 -9.33 -9.74 -16.57
C MET A 274 -8.03 -10.33 -16.05
N HIS A 275 -7.99 -10.80 -14.80
CA HIS A 275 -6.81 -11.47 -14.25
C HIS A 275 -6.43 -12.70 -15.06
N ASP A 276 -7.39 -13.57 -15.43
CA ASP A 276 -7.12 -14.74 -16.27
C ASP A 276 -6.54 -14.35 -17.63
N LYS A 277 -7.10 -13.30 -18.24
CA LYS A 277 -6.60 -12.79 -19.53
C LYS A 277 -5.18 -12.24 -19.44
N LEU A 278 -4.83 -11.55 -18.35
CA LEU A 278 -3.48 -11.01 -18.15
C LEU A 278 -2.47 -12.14 -17.91
N ILE A 279 -2.80 -13.11 -17.06
CA ILE A 279 -1.94 -14.28 -16.80
C ILE A 279 -1.80 -15.12 -18.07
N GLY A 280 -2.87 -15.27 -18.87
CA GLY A 280 -2.82 -15.93 -20.19
C GLY A 280 -1.83 -15.27 -21.15
N ARG A 281 -1.85 -13.93 -21.26
CA ARG A 281 -0.86 -13.20 -22.10
C ARG A 281 0.59 -13.44 -21.64
N ILE A 282 0.83 -13.46 -20.31
CA ILE A 282 2.16 -13.77 -19.77
C ILE A 282 2.56 -15.21 -20.12
N SER A 283 1.62 -16.16 -20.02
CA SER A 283 1.84 -17.55 -20.44
C SER A 283 2.21 -17.66 -21.93
N ASP A 284 1.53 -16.89 -22.80
CA ASP A 284 1.84 -16.85 -24.25
C ASP A 284 3.23 -16.28 -24.52
N GLU A 285 3.64 -15.27 -23.78
CA GLU A 285 4.99 -14.71 -23.88
C GLU A 285 6.06 -15.72 -23.44
N ILE A 286 5.84 -16.43 -22.34
CA ILE A 286 6.73 -17.50 -21.87
C ILE A 286 6.85 -18.59 -22.93
N LEU A 287 5.73 -19.04 -23.51
CA LEU A 287 5.73 -20.02 -24.60
C LEU A 287 6.54 -19.55 -25.80
N SER A 288 6.39 -18.28 -26.19
CA SER A 288 7.15 -17.68 -27.30
C SER A 288 8.66 -17.75 -27.05
N ARG A 289 9.12 -17.37 -25.86
CA ARG A 289 10.54 -17.45 -25.49
C ARG A 289 11.03 -18.89 -25.38
N ARG A 290 10.19 -19.79 -24.87
CA ARG A 290 10.52 -21.22 -24.78
C ARG A 290 10.79 -21.84 -26.14
N ARG A 291 9.98 -21.51 -27.15
CA ARG A 291 10.16 -21.96 -28.53
C ARG A 291 11.46 -21.46 -29.15
N GLN A 292 12.05 -20.40 -28.64
CA GLN A 292 13.33 -19.82 -29.04
C GLN A 292 14.52 -20.39 -28.23
N GLY A 293 14.24 -21.40 -27.37
CA GLY A 293 15.28 -22.05 -26.56
C GLY A 293 15.52 -21.41 -25.19
N GLY A 294 14.72 -20.42 -24.79
CA GLY A 294 14.81 -19.74 -23.48
C GLY A 294 13.69 -20.09 -22.52
N ALA A 295 13.60 -19.38 -21.40
CA ALA A 295 12.51 -19.43 -20.42
C ALA A 295 12.20 -20.84 -19.88
N SER A 296 13.23 -21.57 -19.44
CA SER A 296 13.08 -22.84 -18.74
C SER A 296 12.74 -22.67 -17.26
N VAL A 297 13.13 -21.53 -16.67
CA VAL A 297 12.90 -21.15 -15.29
C VAL A 297 12.09 -19.87 -15.25
N ILE A 298 10.94 -19.89 -14.57
CA ILE A 298 10.05 -18.74 -14.40
C ILE A 298 10.15 -18.32 -12.94
N LEU A 299 10.69 -17.14 -12.70
CA LEU A 299 10.82 -16.56 -11.35
C LEU A 299 9.65 -15.63 -11.08
N ILE A 300 8.85 -15.93 -10.06
CA ILE A 300 7.73 -15.09 -9.62
C ILE A 300 8.10 -14.40 -8.32
N ALA A 301 8.33 -13.09 -8.39
CA ALA A 301 8.68 -12.29 -7.23
C ALA A 301 7.61 -11.24 -6.91
N GLY A 302 7.71 -10.69 -5.72
CA GLY A 302 6.84 -9.61 -5.26
C GLY A 302 6.82 -9.54 -3.74
N PRO A 303 6.34 -8.43 -3.18
CA PRO A 303 6.37 -8.21 -1.75
C PRO A 303 5.43 -9.16 -0.99
N SER A 304 5.55 -9.18 0.33
CA SER A 304 4.70 -10.02 1.19
C SER A 304 3.21 -9.72 0.97
N SER A 305 2.38 -10.78 0.95
CA SER A 305 0.92 -10.72 0.71
C SER A 305 0.52 -10.09 -0.64
N SER A 306 1.40 -10.14 -1.64
CA SER A 306 1.06 -9.72 -3.01
C SER A 306 0.27 -10.77 -3.79
N GLY A 307 0.13 -12.01 -3.29
CA GLY A 307 -0.58 -13.10 -3.97
C GLY A 307 0.29 -13.90 -4.94
N LYS A 308 1.61 -13.96 -4.71
CA LYS A 308 2.57 -14.73 -5.54
C LYS A 308 2.18 -16.20 -5.67
N THR A 309 1.85 -16.84 -4.55
CA THR A 309 1.58 -18.28 -4.50
C THR A 309 0.34 -18.64 -5.32
N THR A 310 -0.75 -17.88 -5.22
CA THR A 310 -1.93 -18.10 -6.08
C THR A 310 -1.63 -17.76 -7.54
N THR A 311 -0.89 -16.69 -7.79
CA THR A 311 -0.51 -16.31 -9.15
C THR A 311 0.35 -17.39 -9.82
N SER A 312 1.29 -18.02 -9.09
CA SER A 312 2.11 -19.12 -9.62
C SER A 312 1.25 -20.33 -10.03
N LYS A 313 0.24 -20.66 -9.23
CA LYS A 313 -0.70 -21.76 -9.52
C LYS A 313 -1.61 -21.43 -10.71
N ARG A 314 -2.13 -20.20 -10.80
CA ARG A 314 -2.92 -19.75 -11.95
C ARG A 314 -2.07 -19.71 -13.23
N LEU A 315 -0.81 -19.25 -13.15
CA LEU A 315 0.11 -19.29 -14.28
C LEU A 315 0.40 -20.72 -14.71
N ALA A 316 0.59 -21.66 -13.77
CA ALA A 316 0.79 -23.07 -14.08
C ALA A 316 -0.39 -23.63 -14.88
N ILE A 317 -1.63 -23.28 -14.54
CA ILE A 317 -2.82 -23.70 -15.32
C ILE A 317 -2.75 -23.12 -16.74
N GLN A 318 -2.44 -21.82 -16.89
CA GLN A 318 -2.34 -21.20 -18.22
C GLN A 318 -1.21 -21.80 -19.08
N LEU A 319 -0.08 -22.16 -18.45
CA LEU A 319 1.01 -22.87 -19.16
C LEU A 319 0.57 -24.27 -19.60
N MET A 320 -0.23 -24.99 -18.79
CA MET A 320 -0.78 -26.29 -19.19
C MET A 320 -1.76 -26.16 -20.39
N THR A 321 -2.54 -25.07 -20.45
CA THR A 321 -3.38 -24.82 -21.65
C THR A 321 -2.55 -24.53 -22.91
N ASN A 322 -1.31 -24.06 -22.74
CA ASN A 322 -0.30 -23.90 -23.76
C ASN A 322 0.57 -25.16 -24.01
N LEU A 323 0.11 -26.32 -23.51
CA LEU A 323 0.74 -27.63 -23.64
C LEU A 323 2.15 -27.70 -23.01
N MET A 324 2.44 -26.85 -22.02
CA MET A 324 3.65 -26.90 -21.22
C MET A 324 3.38 -27.61 -19.89
N ARG A 325 4.38 -28.25 -19.31
CA ARG A 325 4.27 -29.00 -18.04
C ARG A 325 5.04 -28.26 -16.94
N PRO A 326 4.39 -27.42 -16.10
CA PRO A 326 5.08 -26.69 -15.05
C PRO A 326 5.36 -27.55 -13.82
N LYS A 327 6.53 -27.39 -13.23
CA LYS A 327 6.90 -27.81 -11.87
C LYS A 327 7.00 -26.57 -10.98
N LEU A 328 6.47 -26.64 -9.77
CA LEU A 328 6.46 -25.50 -8.84
C LEU A 328 7.39 -25.78 -7.66
N ILE A 329 8.23 -24.83 -7.33
CA ILE A 329 9.02 -24.79 -6.09
C ILE A 329 8.90 -23.43 -5.42
N SER A 330 9.06 -23.40 -4.10
CA SER A 330 9.10 -22.16 -3.33
C SER A 330 10.52 -21.85 -2.87
N LEU A 331 10.93 -20.58 -2.95
CA LEU A 331 12.18 -20.13 -2.33
C LEU A 331 12.17 -20.29 -0.81
N ASP A 332 10.99 -20.32 -0.20
CA ASP A 332 10.84 -20.53 1.24
C ASP A 332 11.38 -21.90 1.69
N ASP A 333 11.45 -22.89 0.79
CA ASP A 333 12.08 -24.19 1.07
C ASP A 333 13.61 -24.09 1.24
N TYR A 334 14.23 -23.02 0.73
CA TYR A 334 15.69 -22.80 0.74
C TYR A 334 16.18 -21.96 1.91
N PHE A 335 15.32 -21.58 2.88
CA PHE A 335 15.80 -20.86 4.07
C PHE A 335 16.92 -21.63 4.79
N VAL A 336 17.91 -20.89 5.29
CA VAL A 336 18.89 -21.42 6.25
C VAL A 336 18.22 -21.64 7.61
N ASN A 337 18.86 -22.38 8.52
CA ASN A 337 18.28 -22.54 9.85
C ASN A 337 18.18 -21.19 10.56
N ARG A 338 17.24 -21.08 11.52
CA ARG A 338 16.96 -19.82 12.22
C ARG A 338 18.22 -19.22 12.85
N GLU A 339 19.08 -20.05 13.43
CA GLU A 339 20.35 -19.63 14.04
C GLU A 339 21.34 -19.00 13.05
N ASP A 340 21.26 -19.41 11.77
CA ASP A 340 22.13 -18.93 10.69
C ASP A 340 21.51 -17.73 9.94
N THR A 341 20.24 -17.36 10.25
CA THR A 341 19.57 -16.23 9.61
C THR A 341 20.24 -14.90 10.02
N PRO A 342 20.55 -14.01 9.06
CA PRO A 342 21.09 -12.68 9.37
C PRO A 342 20.19 -11.92 10.36
N ARG A 343 20.80 -10.97 11.09
CA ARG A 343 20.06 -10.10 11.99
C ARG A 343 19.94 -8.70 11.39
N ASP A 344 18.80 -8.06 11.65
CA ASP A 344 18.56 -6.67 11.27
C ASP A 344 19.24 -5.69 12.25
N ALA A 345 19.06 -4.38 12.02
CA ALA A 345 19.64 -3.33 12.86
C ALA A 345 19.11 -3.34 14.31
N ASP A 346 17.94 -3.91 14.54
CA ASP A 346 17.30 -4.04 15.84
C ASP A 346 17.75 -5.32 16.58
N GLY A 347 18.62 -6.16 15.93
CA GLY A 347 19.11 -7.42 16.45
C GLY A 347 18.17 -8.61 16.28
N GLU A 348 17.02 -8.40 15.62
CA GLU A 348 16.05 -9.44 15.31
C GLU A 348 16.42 -10.21 14.02
N TYR A 349 15.89 -11.42 13.85
CA TYR A 349 16.15 -12.20 12.63
C TYR A 349 15.55 -11.53 11.39
N ASP A 350 16.40 -11.22 10.40
CA ASP A 350 16.01 -10.62 9.12
C ASP A 350 15.63 -11.71 8.10
N TYR A 351 14.39 -12.17 8.19
CA TYR A 351 13.84 -13.14 7.22
C TYR A 351 13.57 -12.56 5.84
N GLU A 352 13.62 -11.24 5.69
CA GLU A 352 13.48 -10.58 4.39
C GLU A 352 14.84 -10.45 3.67
N SER A 353 15.95 -10.77 4.34
CA SER A 353 17.29 -10.76 3.74
C SER A 353 17.45 -11.83 2.67
N LEU A 354 18.11 -11.48 1.56
CA LEU A 354 18.52 -12.47 0.55
C LEU A 354 19.38 -13.61 1.15
N TYR A 355 20.23 -13.27 2.11
CA TYR A 355 21.14 -14.21 2.78
C TYR A 355 20.46 -15.07 3.87
N ALA A 356 19.15 -14.89 4.08
CA ALA A 356 18.35 -15.87 4.79
C ALA A 356 18.11 -17.14 3.95
N LEU A 357 18.46 -17.12 2.64
CA LEU A 357 18.40 -18.24 1.73
C LEU A 357 19.78 -18.88 1.52
N ASP A 358 19.81 -20.18 1.31
CA ASP A 358 20.99 -20.92 0.85
C ASP A 358 21.16 -20.76 -0.66
N LEU A 359 21.80 -19.67 -1.07
CA LEU A 359 22.00 -19.33 -2.48
C LEU A 359 22.85 -20.37 -3.23
N ALA A 360 23.86 -20.94 -2.57
CA ALA A 360 24.73 -21.95 -3.17
C ALA A 360 23.93 -23.21 -3.49
N ARG A 361 23.12 -23.69 -2.55
CA ARG A 361 22.24 -24.85 -2.75
C ARG A 361 21.21 -24.59 -3.84
N PHE A 362 20.57 -23.42 -3.81
CA PHE A 362 19.58 -23.05 -4.82
C PHE A 362 20.18 -23.06 -6.23
N ASN A 363 21.32 -22.40 -6.43
CA ASN A 363 21.95 -22.36 -7.75
C ASN A 363 22.41 -23.75 -8.22
N ALA A 364 22.94 -24.59 -7.32
CA ALA A 364 23.30 -25.97 -7.66
C ALA A 364 22.08 -26.78 -8.10
N ASP A 365 21.00 -26.76 -7.31
CA ASP A 365 19.76 -27.49 -7.59
C ASP A 365 19.14 -27.05 -8.94
N ILE A 366 19.10 -25.74 -9.23
CA ILE A 366 18.56 -25.26 -10.52
C ILE A 366 19.43 -25.68 -11.71
N ARG A 367 20.76 -25.64 -11.59
CA ARG A 367 21.67 -26.11 -12.66
C ARG A 367 21.50 -27.59 -12.93
N ASP A 368 21.37 -28.40 -11.89
CA ASP A 368 21.20 -29.86 -12.01
C ASP A 368 19.85 -30.18 -12.66
N LEU A 369 18.77 -29.49 -12.25
CA LEU A 369 17.46 -29.60 -12.91
C LEU A 369 17.50 -29.22 -14.39
N LEU A 370 18.20 -28.15 -14.76
CA LEU A 370 18.34 -27.72 -16.16
C LEU A 370 19.14 -28.73 -17.02
N ARG A 371 19.97 -29.60 -16.38
CA ARG A 371 20.65 -30.71 -17.03
C ARG A 371 19.80 -31.98 -17.11
N GLY A 372 18.59 -31.96 -16.51
CA GLY A 372 17.72 -33.12 -16.38
C GLY A 372 18.12 -34.09 -15.26
N GLU A 373 19.01 -33.66 -14.36
CA GLU A 373 19.41 -34.46 -13.20
C GLU A 373 18.33 -34.42 -12.12
N GLU A 374 18.23 -35.51 -11.34
CA GLU A 374 17.31 -35.54 -10.20
C GLU A 374 17.98 -34.94 -8.97
N ILE A 375 17.27 -33.99 -8.32
CA ILE A 375 17.66 -33.42 -7.04
C ILE A 375 16.75 -33.87 -5.91
N ASN A 376 17.18 -33.71 -4.67
CA ASN A 376 16.33 -33.81 -3.51
C ASN A 376 15.99 -32.42 -3.00
N LEU A 377 14.78 -31.93 -3.33
CA LEU A 377 14.32 -30.58 -2.98
C LEU A 377 14.30 -30.40 -1.44
N PRO A 378 14.94 -29.34 -0.89
CA PRO A 378 14.90 -29.07 0.54
C PRO A 378 13.47 -28.80 1.02
N THR A 379 13.26 -28.93 2.32
CA THR A 379 12.00 -28.55 2.98
C THR A 379 12.36 -27.77 4.24
N TYR A 380 11.79 -26.58 4.39
CA TYR A 380 11.94 -25.75 5.58
C TYR A 380 10.68 -25.76 6.43
N SER A 381 10.81 -25.95 7.73
CA SER A 381 9.71 -25.83 8.69
C SER A 381 9.79 -24.49 9.42
N PHE A 382 8.87 -23.59 9.15
CA PHE A 382 8.77 -22.31 9.87
C PHE A 382 8.46 -22.49 11.37
N GLU A 383 7.72 -23.53 11.72
CA GLU A 383 7.42 -23.88 13.11
C GLU A 383 8.69 -24.26 13.87
N LEU A 384 9.48 -25.18 13.30
CA LEU A 384 10.73 -25.63 13.89
C LEU A 384 11.90 -24.65 13.68
N GLY A 385 11.78 -23.72 12.72
CA GLY A 385 12.82 -22.78 12.34
C GLY A 385 14.05 -23.44 11.73
N ARG A 386 13.90 -24.60 11.07
CA ARG A 386 15.00 -25.36 10.48
C ARG A 386 14.57 -26.21 9.30
N ARG A 387 15.54 -26.64 8.51
CA ARG A 387 15.35 -27.66 7.48
C ARG A 387 14.95 -28.97 8.11
N VAL A 388 14.05 -29.66 7.44
CA VAL A 388 13.62 -31.03 7.82
C VAL A 388 14.05 -31.99 6.73
N ASP A 389 14.54 -33.16 7.16
CA ASP A 389 14.92 -34.23 6.25
C ASP A 389 13.64 -34.95 5.79
N ARG A 390 13.15 -34.55 4.62
CA ARG A 390 11.99 -35.16 3.96
C ARG A 390 12.34 -35.34 2.49
N PRO A 391 12.46 -36.61 2.01
CA PRO A 391 12.76 -36.87 0.60
C PRO A 391 11.68 -36.29 -0.32
N ARG A 392 12.11 -35.39 -1.22
CA ARG A 392 11.27 -34.78 -2.26
C ARG A 392 12.03 -34.81 -3.58
N PRO A 393 12.15 -35.97 -4.23
CA PRO A 393 12.87 -36.07 -5.50
C PRO A 393 12.16 -35.26 -6.56
N LEU A 394 12.92 -34.48 -7.32
CA LEU A 394 12.45 -33.66 -8.41
C LEU A 394 13.44 -33.72 -9.58
N SER A 395 12.94 -33.94 -10.78
CA SER A 395 13.69 -33.79 -12.05
C SER A 395 12.88 -32.97 -13.01
N LEU A 396 13.53 -32.41 -14.02
CA LEU A 396 12.91 -31.59 -15.05
C LEU A 396 13.09 -32.24 -16.42
N ALA A 397 12.00 -32.69 -17.03
CA ALA A 397 12.01 -33.21 -18.39
C ALA A 397 12.17 -32.06 -19.43
N PRO A 398 12.61 -32.36 -20.67
CA PRO A 398 12.84 -31.33 -21.70
C PRO A 398 11.60 -30.51 -22.08
N ASP A 399 10.39 -31.06 -21.91
CA ASP A 399 9.09 -30.41 -22.14
C ASP A 399 8.52 -29.74 -20.89
N GLU A 400 9.22 -29.81 -19.76
CA GLU A 400 8.80 -29.19 -18.50
C GLU A 400 9.46 -27.82 -18.30
N VAL A 401 8.82 -26.96 -17.51
CA VAL A 401 9.32 -25.67 -17.09
C VAL A 401 9.22 -25.55 -15.58
N LEU A 402 10.19 -24.88 -14.99
CA LEU A 402 10.23 -24.68 -13.55
C LEU A 402 9.64 -23.32 -13.19
N ILE A 403 8.66 -23.28 -12.28
CA ILE A 403 8.16 -22.06 -11.66
C ILE A 403 8.73 -21.98 -10.25
N VAL A 404 9.48 -20.91 -9.98
CA VAL A 404 10.05 -20.61 -8.65
C VAL A 404 9.37 -19.36 -8.11
N GLU A 405 8.69 -19.48 -6.97
CA GLU A 405 8.07 -18.32 -6.34
C GLU A 405 8.79 -17.94 -5.06
N GLY A 406 8.94 -16.62 -4.83
CA GLY A 406 9.50 -16.08 -3.60
C GLY A 406 9.81 -14.60 -3.72
N ILE A 407 10.18 -13.97 -2.60
CA ILE A 407 10.35 -12.51 -2.56
C ILE A 407 11.58 -12.02 -3.36
N HIS A 408 12.61 -12.86 -3.51
CA HIS A 408 13.90 -12.50 -4.11
C HIS A 408 14.06 -12.85 -5.59
N GLY A 409 13.02 -13.37 -6.26
CA GLY A 409 13.12 -13.86 -7.65
C GLY A 409 13.61 -12.84 -8.68
N LEU A 410 13.60 -11.53 -8.40
CA LEU A 410 14.13 -10.49 -9.29
C LEU A 410 15.53 -10.01 -8.92
N ASN A 411 16.05 -10.42 -7.77
CA ASN A 411 17.41 -10.04 -7.37
C ASN A 411 18.44 -10.80 -8.21
N PRO A 412 19.37 -10.12 -8.93
CA PRO A 412 20.36 -10.77 -9.78
C PRO A 412 21.28 -11.75 -9.04
N GLU A 413 21.56 -11.48 -7.75
CA GLU A 413 22.41 -12.35 -6.94
C GLU A 413 21.80 -13.74 -6.70
N LEU A 414 20.47 -13.84 -6.68
CA LEU A 414 19.78 -15.13 -6.50
C LEU A 414 20.13 -16.11 -7.62
N THR A 415 20.28 -15.63 -8.84
CA THR A 415 20.46 -16.45 -10.06
C THR A 415 21.78 -16.16 -10.76
N ALA A 416 22.82 -15.79 -10.00
CA ALA A 416 24.11 -15.39 -10.56
C ALA A 416 24.79 -16.50 -11.40
N GLU A 417 24.51 -17.76 -11.10
CA GLU A 417 25.08 -18.93 -11.77
C GLU A 417 24.14 -19.56 -12.82
N ILE A 418 22.99 -18.95 -13.09
CA ILE A 418 21.99 -19.48 -14.04
C ILE A 418 22.01 -18.62 -15.31
N PRO A 419 22.08 -19.22 -16.52
CA PRO A 419 22.04 -18.48 -17.76
C PRO A 419 20.78 -17.61 -17.87
N GLN A 420 20.95 -16.31 -18.10
CA GLN A 420 19.83 -15.34 -18.04
C GLN A 420 18.80 -15.58 -19.15
N GLU A 421 19.20 -16.12 -20.30
CA GLU A 421 18.30 -16.50 -21.39
C GLU A 421 17.34 -17.63 -21.00
N GLN A 422 17.70 -18.45 -20.01
CA GLN A 422 16.84 -19.52 -19.48
C GLN A 422 15.81 -19.02 -18.47
N ILE A 423 15.89 -17.73 -18.08
CA ILE A 423 15.06 -17.16 -17.02
C ILE A 423 13.99 -16.25 -17.61
N PHE A 424 12.75 -16.39 -17.13
CA PHE A 424 11.68 -15.41 -17.30
C PHE A 424 11.30 -14.84 -15.93
N LYS A 425 11.32 -13.54 -15.76
CA LYS A 425 11.10 -12.83 -14.50
C LYS A 425 9.73 -12.18 -14.48
N MET A 426 8.90 -12.51 -13.51
CA MET A 426 7.57 -11.94 -13.29
C MET A 426 7.48 -11.23 -11.94
N TYR A 427 7.07 -9.97 -11.94
CA TYR A 427 6.80 -9.22 -10.72
C TYR A 427 5.30 -9.19 -10.42
N VAL A 428 4.91 -9.55 -9.18
CA VAL A 428 3.53 -9.56 -8.71
C VAL A 428 3.37 -8.53 -7.60
N SER A 429 2.54 -7.53 -7.82
CA SER A 429 2.24 -6.49 -6.82
C SER A 429 0.74 -6.24 -6.72
N ALA A 430 0.26 -5.91 -5.52
CA ALA A 430 -1.14 -5.55 -5.28
C ALA A 430 -1.33 -4.03 -5.42
N LEU A 431 -1.13 -3.49 -6.63
CA LEU A 431 -1.27 -2.06 -6.91
C LEU A 431 -2.73 -1.65 -6.83
N THR A 432 -3.13 -1.07 -5.70
CA THR A 432 -4.51 -0.65 -5.50
C THR A 432 -4.86 0.51 -6.43
N THR A 433 -5.78 0.27 -7.36
CA THR A 433 -6.23 1.24 -8.37
C THR A 433 -7.57 1.88 -8.05
N LEU A 434 -8.23 1.40 -7.00
CA LEU A 434 -9.41 2.04 -6.43
C LEU A 434 -8.98 3.20 -5.53
N ARG A 435 -9.66 4.34 -5.61
CA ARG A 435 -9.46 5.49 -4.73
C ARG A 435 -10.62 5.61 -3.74
N ILE A 436 -10.38 6.21 -2.58
CA ILE A 436 -11.49 6.61 -1.69
C ILE A 436 -12.33 7.67 -2.40
N ASP A 437 -11.69 8.73 -2.88
CA ASP A 437 -12.21 9.80 -3.72
C ASP A 437 -11.07 10.41 -4.55
N ASP A 438 -11.31 11.49 -5.29
CA ASP A 438 -10.31 12.09 -6.19
C ASP A 438 -9.06 12.61 -5.46
N HIS A 439 -9.14 12.94 -4.17
CA HIS A 439 -8.02 13.48 -3.39
C HIS A 439 -7.47 12.50 -2.34
N ASN A 440 -8.12 11.34 -2.15
CA ASN A 440 -7.72 10.33 -1.18
C ASN A 440 -7.47 8.99 -1.88
N TRP A 441 -6.20 8.62 -1.98
CA TRP A 441 -5.78 7.34 -2.55
C TRP A 441 -5.79 6.23 -1.49
N ILE A 442 -5.72 4.99 -1.91
CA ILE A 442 -5.58 3.83 -1.05
C ILE A 442 -4.14 3.32 -1.14
N SER A 443 -3.48 3.22 0.01
CA SER A 443 -2.12 2.69 0.09
C SER A 443 -2.07 1.20 -0.26
N THR A 444 -1.21 0.82 -1.21
CA THR A 444 -0.89 -0.59 -1.49
C THR A 444 -0.38 -1.32 -0.25
N SER A 445 0.37 -0.64 0.61
CA SER A 445 0.85 -1.19 1.88
C SER A 445 -0.30 -1.57 2.81
N ASP A 446 -1.35 -0.73 2.90
CA ASP A 446 -2.52 -1.00 3.74
C ASP A 446 -3.33 -2.18 3.23
N THR A 447 -3.56 -2.27 1.92
CA THR A 447 -4.24 -3.41 1.30
C THR A 447 -3.49 -4.72 1.59
N ARG A 448 -2.16 -4.72 1.47
CA ARG A 448 -1.34 -5.88 1.75
C ARG A 448 -1.28 -6.23 3.24
N LEU A 449 -1.27 -5.22 4.12
CA LEU A 449 -1.35 -5.43 5.57
C LEU A 449 -2.68 -6.06 5.97
N LEU A 450 -3.81 -5.62 5.41
CA LEU A 450 -5.12 -6.23 5.62
C LEU A 450 -5.13 -7.70 5.16
N ARG A 451 -4.62 -8.00 3.96
CA ARG A 451 -4.44 -9.37 3.46
C ARG A 451 -3.62 -10.21 4.44
N ARG A 452 -2.50 -9.66 4.94
CA ARG A 452 -1.60 -10.34 5.88
C ARG A 452 -2.26 -10.61 7.21
N ILE A 453 -2.96 -9.64 7.80
CA ILE A 453 -3.68 -9.79 9.08
C ILE A 453 -4.68 -10.94 8.99
N VAL A 454 -5.51 -10.96 7.95
CA VAL A 454 -6.53 -12.00 7.75
C VAL A 454 -5.87 -13.38 7.56
N ARG A 455 -4.85 -13.49 6.69
CA ARG A 455 -4.14 -14.74 6.43
C ARG A 455 -3.40 -15.26 7.66
N ASP A 456 -2.60 -14.42 8.31
CA ASP A 456 -1.72 -14.84 9.40
C ASP A 456 -2.53 -15.23 10.64
N ASN A 457 -3.66 -14.56 10.89
CA ASN A 457 -4.58 -14.99 11.94
C ASN A 457 -5.17 -16.37 11.64
N LYS A 458 -5.64 -16.59 10.40
CA LYS A 458 -6.33 -17.81 10.01
C LYS A 458 -5.41 -19.04 9.94
N TYR A 459 -4.21 -18.88 9.38
CA TYR A 459 -3.34 -20.01 9.01
C TYR A 459 -2.06 -20.10 9.83
N ARG A 460 -1.66 -19.03 10.51
CA ARG A 460 -0.41 -18.96 11.27
C ARG A 460 -0.65 -18.69 12.75
N HIS A 461 -1.91 -18.58 13.16
CA HIS A 461 -2.32 -18.28 14.54
C HIS A 461 -1.62 -17.05 15.14
N THR A 462 -1.26 -16.09 14.28
CA THR A 462 -0.60 -14.84 14.67
C THR A 462 -1.65 -13.78 14.95
N SER A 463 -1.53 -13.07 16.07
CA SER A 463 -2.44 -12.01 16.44
C SER A 463 -2.35 -10.81 15.46
N PRO A 464 -3.42 -10.02 15.30
CA PRO A 464 -3.35 -8.78 14.54
C PRO A 464 -2.30 -7.80 15.11
N GLU A 465 -2.17 -7.72 16.43
CA GLU A 465 -1.13 -6.94 17.12
C GLU A 465 0.26 -7.34 16.67
N ASP A 466 0.62 -8.64 16.72
CA ASP A 466 1.93 -9.12 16.31
C ASP A 466 2.19 -8.93 14.82
N THR A 467 1.16 -9.06 13.99
CA THR A 467 1.25 -8.81 12.55
C THR A 467 1.58 -7.34 12.27
N ILE A 468 0.90 -6.41 12.95
CA ILE A 468 1.15 -4.97 12.84
C ILE A 468 2.56 -4.63 13.38
N ARG A 469 2.95 -5.20 14.52
CA ARG A 469 4.27 -4.96 15.13
C ARG A 469 5.42 -5.34 14.19
N ARG A 470 5.28 -6.44 13.45
CA ARG A 470 6.31 -6.91 12.50
C ARG A 470 6.30 -6.18 11.16
N TRP A 471 5.21 -5.46 10.83
CA TRP A 471 5.04 -4.84 9.52
C TRP A 471 6.13 -3.83 9.14
N PRO A 472 6.63 -2.96 10.04
CA PRO A 472 7.75 -2.07 9.73
C PRO A 472 9.03 -2.80 9.31
N SER A 473 9.37 -3.92 9.95
CA SER A 473 10.54 -4.74 9.56
C SER A 473 10.36 -5.34 8.16
N VAL A 474 9.16 -5.87 7.86
CA VAL A 474 8.84 -6.36 6.50
C VAL A 474 9.00 -5.24 5.48
N ARG A 475 8.52 -4.04 5.76
CA ARG A 475 8.65 -2.89 4.86
C ARG A 475 10.10 -2.49 4.60
N ARG A 476 10.95 -2.45 5.64
CA ARG A 476 12.39 -2.20 5.49
C ARG A 476 13.05 -3.25 4.59
N GLY A 477 12.71 -4.52 4.78
CA GLY A 477 13.21 -5.60 3.93
C GLY A 477 12.78 -5.47 2.47
N GLU A 478 11.53 -5.09 2.21
CA GLU A 478 11.01 -4.86 0.86
C GLU A 478 11.73 -3.70 0.16
N GLU A 479 11.98 -2.61 0.87
CA GLU A 479 12.70 -1.43 0.37
C GLU A 479 14.15 -1.75 0.03
N LYS A 480 14.79 -2.63 0.79
CA LYS A 480 16.19 -3.02 0.58
C LYS A 480 16.34 -4.13 -0.47
N TRP A 481 15.48 -5.14 -0.46
CA TRP A 481 15.73 -6.39 -1.16
C TRP A 481 14.77 -6.69 -2.33
N ILE A 482 13.66 -5.96 -2.47
CA ILE A 482 12.63 -6.27 -3.48
C ILE A 482 12.42 -5.10 -4.43
N PHE A 483 12.09 -3.92 -3.93
CA PHE A 483 11.72 -2.77 -4.76
C PHE A 483 12.84 -2.26 -5.66
N PRO A 484 14.13 -2.31 -5.30
CA PRO A 484 15.21 -1.92 -6.21
C PRO A 484 15.27 -2.76 -7.49
N PHE A 485 14.76 -3.98 -7.45
CA PHE A 485 14.83 -4.93 -8.55
C PHE A 485 13.53 -5.10 -9.35
N GLN A 486 12.45 -4.41 -8.99
CA GLN A 486 11.13 -4.61 -9.60
C GLN A 486 11.09 -4.32 -11.11
N GLU A 487 11.92 -3.38 -11.60
CA GLU A 487 12.05 -3.07 -13.03
C GLU A 487 12.88 -4.11 -13.83
N ASN A 488 13.52 -5.08 -13.14
CA ASN A 488 14.19 -6.22 -13.80
C ASN A 488 13.20 -7.27 -14.33
N ALA A 489 11.90 -7.15 -14.02
CA ALA A 489 10.89 -8.09 -14.47
C ALA A 489 10.70 -8.03 -15.99
N ASP A 490 10.48 -9.19 -16.63
CA ASP A 490 10.04 -9.29 -18.02
C ASP A 490 8.54 -8.96 -18.12
N ALA A 491 7.76 -9.38 -17.13
CA ALA A 491 6.33 -9.07 -17.02
C ALA A 491 5.97 -8.60 -15.63
N THR A 492 5.02 -7.65 -15.53
CA THR A 492 4.45 -7.19 -14.27
C THR A 492 2.96 -7.52 -14.21
N PHE A 493 2.54 -8.17 -13.13
CA PHE A 493 1.14 -8.51 -12.88
C PHE A 493 0.62 -7.76 -11.65
N ASN A 494 -0.44 -6.99 -11.84
CA ASN A 494 -1.15 -6.38 -10.73
C ASN A 494 -2.20 -7.36 -10.18
N SER A 495 -1.99 -7.81 -8.96
CA SER A 495 -2.85 -8.76 -8.24
C SER A 495 -3.99 -8.11 -7.47
N SER A 496 -4.14 -6.79 -7.52
CA SER A 496 -5.22 -6.08 -6.83
C SER A 496 -6.56 -6.34 -7.50
N LEU A 497 -7.57 -6.59 -6.69
CA LEU A 497 -8.96 -6.72 -7.10
C LEU A 497 -9.76 -5.57 -6.52
N LEU A 498 -10.44 -4.80 -7.35
CA LEU A 498 -11.14 -3.56 -6.93
C LEU A 498 -12.18 -3.79 -5.83
N PHE A 499 -12.73 -5.01 -5.71
CA PHE A 499 -13.73 -5.38 -4.72
C PHE A 499 -13.15 -5.98 -3.42
N GLU A 500 -11.84 -6.24 -3.37
CA GLU A 500 -11.21 -7.04 -2.33
C GLU A 500 -11.37 -6.49 -0.91
N ILE A 501 -11.29 -5.16 -0.74
CA ILE A 501 -11.42 -4.54 0.58
C ILE A 501 -12.84 -4.70 1.11
N GLY A 502 -13.86 -4.58 0.24
CA GLY A 502 -15.26 -4.84 0.59
C GLY A 502 -15.49 -6.28 1.05
N VAL A 503 -14.83 -7.26 0.40
CA VAL A 503 -14.89 -8.67 0.78
C VAL A 503 -14.08 -8.95 2.05
N MET A 504 -12.92 -8.32 2.23
CA MET A 504 -12.08 -8.51 3.41
C MET A 504 -12.60 -7.81 4.67
N LYS A 505 -13.39 -6.75 4.53
CA LYS A 505 -13.90 -5.97 5.67
C LYS A 505 -14.55 -6.82 6.77
N PRO A 506 -15.45 -7.77 6.49
CA PRO A 506 -16.07 -8.60 7.53
C PRO A 506 -15.09 -9.47 8.33
N TYR A 507 -13.92 -9.74 7.77
CA TYR A 507 -12.85 -10.50 8.41
C TYR A 507 -11.85 -9.61 9.15
N ALA A 508 -11.42 -8.54 8.47
CA ALA A 508 -10.36 -7.67 8.98
C ALA A 508 -10.85 -6.77 10.12
N ALA A 509 -12.08 -6.22 10.06
CA ALA A 509 -12.57 -5.28 11.05
C ALA A 509 -12.67 -5.92 12.46
N PRO A 510 -13.28 -7.11 12.65
CA PRO A 510 -13.32 -7.76 13.98
C PRO A 510 -11.92 -8.09 14.51
N LEU A 511 -10.98 -8.48 13.63
CA LEU A 511 -9.60 -8.75 14.03
C LEU A 511 -8.90 -7.48 14.52
N LEU A 512 -9.04 -6.38 13.81
CA LEU A 512 -8.45 -5.09 14.20
C LEU A 512 -9.04 -4.56 15.51
N GLU A 513 -10.32 -4.83 15.80
CA GLU A 513 -10.99 -4.47 17.06
C GLU A 513 -10.42 -5.22 18.27
N THR A 514 -9.73 -6.34 18.08
CA THR A 514 -9.07 -7.07 19.18
C THR A 514 -7.76 -6.44 19.63
N VAL A 515 -7.19 -5.49 18.87
CA VAL A 515 -5.92 -4.84 19.25
C VAL A 515 -6.14 -3.93 20.45
N PRO A 516 -5.40 -4.12 21.56
CA PRO A 516 -5.60 -3.32 22.78
C PRO A 516 -5.29 -1.84 22.55
N HIS A 517 -6.07 -0.95 23.18
CA HIS A 517 -5.93 0.51 23.00
C HIS A 517 -4.63 1.07 23.61
N ASN A 518 -4.00 0.35 24.51
CA ASN A 518 -2.80 0.78 25.26
C ASN A 518 -1.49 0.33 24.61
N VAL A 519 -1.52 -0.29 23.43
CA VAL A 519 -0.31 -0.68 22.69
C VAL A 519 -0.10 0.24 21.48
N PRO A 520 1.16 0.46 21.03
CA PRO A 520 1.48 1.33 19.88
C PRO A 520 0.80 0.87 18.58
N GLU A 521 0.63 -0.42 18.39
CA GLU A 521 -0.01 -1.06 17.23
C GLU A 521 -1.46 -0.61 17.02
N TYR A 522 -2.11 -0.13 18.10
CA TYR A 522 -3.46 0.40 18.04
C TYR A 522 -3.58 1.62 17.10
N THR A 523 -2.52 2.41 16.95
CA THR A 523 -2.48 3.53 15.99
C THR A 523 -2.81 3.06 14.58
N THR A 524 -2.13 2.01 14.12
CA THR A 524 -2.39 1.41 12.80
C THR A 524 -3.73 0.72 12.75
N ALA A 525 -4.10 -0.06 13.77
CA ALA A 525 -5.39 -0.75 13.84
C ALA A 525 -6.56 0.24 13.76
N TYR A 526 -6.50 1.33 14.53
CA TYR A 526 -7.54 2.37 14.53
C TYR A 526 -7.64 3.08 13.16
N ARG A 527 -6.50 3.40 12.54
CA ARG A 527 -6.46 4.00 11.19
C ARG A 527 -7.10 3.08 10.15
N LEU A 528 -6.76 1.80 10.15
CA LEU A 528 -7.35 0.80 9.24
C LEU A 528 -8.84 0.59 9.50
N LEU A 529 -9.29 0.58 10.76
CA LEU A 529 -10.72 0.52 11.09
C LEU A 529 -11.49 1.72 10.52
N ARG A 530 -10.94 2.93 10.66
CA ARG A 530 -11.55 4.14 10.08
C ARG A 530 -11.59 4.06 8.55
N PHE A 531 -10.53 3.58 7.92
CA PHE A 531 -10.47 3.34 6.49
C PHE A 531 -11.54 2.35 6.02
N LEU A 532 -11.71 1.22 6.71
CA LEU A 532 -12.71 0.20 6.37
C LEU A 532 -14.15 0.70 6.50
N ARG A 533 -14.42 1.76 7.26
CA ARG A 533 -15.77 2.35 7.37
C ARG A 533 -16.32 2.86 6.03
N TYR A 534 -15.45 3.33 5.16
CA TYR A 534 -15.87 3.83 3.84
C TYR A 534 -16.45 2.74 2.93
N PHE A 535 -16.15 1.46 3.18
CA PHE A 535 -16.56 0.35 2.32
C PHE A 535 -17.84 -0.31 2.82
N ARG A 536 -18.73 -0.63 1.89
CA ARG A 536 -19.81 -1.58 2.14
C ARG A 536 -19.29 -3.01 2.06
N PRO A 537 -19.73 -3.93 2.93
CA PRO A 537 -19.32 -5.33 2.87
C PRO A 537 -19.85 -6.01 1.61
N ILE A 538 -19.02 -6.87 1.02
CA ILE A 538 -19.36 -7.72 -0.13
C ILE A 538 -19.32 -9.18 0.33
N PRO A 539 -20.35 -9.99 0.04
CA PRO A 539 -20.38 -11.39 0.42
C PRO A 539 -19.25 -12.21 -0.24
N GLU A 540 -18.48 -12.94 0.55
CA GLU A 540 -17.39 -13.81 0.03
C GLU A 540 -17.90 -14.95 -0.84
N THR A 541 -19.19 -15.34 -0.70
CA THR A 541 -19.80 -16.40 -1.49
C THR A 541 -19.85 -16.11 -2.99
N GLN A 542 -19.69 -14.84 -3.36
CA GLN A 542 -19.60 -14.41 -4.76
C GLN A 542 -18.18 -14.56 -5.35
N VAL A 543 -17.17 -14.77 -4.50
CA VAL A 543 -15.77 -14.86 -4.94
C VAL A 543 -15.44 -16.28 -5.38
N PRO A 544 -14.98 -16.50 -6.63
CA PRO A 544 -14.62 -17.82 -7.14
C PRO A 544 -13.56 -18.54 -6.26
N SER A 545 -13.60 -19.86 -6.25
CA SER A 545 -12.62 -20.67 -5.49
C SER A 545 -11.19 -20.58 -6.05
N THR A 546 -11.04 -20.17 -7.30
CA THR A 546 -9.75 -19.90 -7.97
C THR A 546 -9.24 -18.47 -7.80
N SER A 547 -10.04 -17.59 -7.16
CA SER A 547 -9.66 -16.20 -6.92
C SER A 547 -8.40 -16.11 -6.06
N LEU A 548 -7.58 -15.11 -6.36
CA LEU A 548 -6.42 -14.77 -5.56
C LEU A 548 -6.78 -14.44 -4.10
N LEU A 549 -7.95 -13.87 -3.86
CA LEU A 549 -8.41 -13.56 -2.50
C LEU A 549 -8.58 -14.80 -1.62
N ARG A 550 -8.82 -15.97 -2.22
CA ARG A 550 -8.98 -17.23 -1.47
C ARG A 550 -7.71 -17.67 -0.74
N GLU A 551 -6.54 -17.21 -1.17
CA GLU A 551 -5.27 -17.38 -0.42
C GLU A 551 -5.37 -16.80 1.00
N PHE A 552 -6.10 -15.71 1.16
CA PHE A 552 -6.24 -14.98 2.44
C PHE A 552 -7.50 -15.40 3.19
N LEU A 553 -8.62 -15.54 2.47
CA LEU A 553 -9.93 -15.83 3.06
C LEU A 553 -10.18 -17.32 3.32
N GLY A 554 -9.52 -18.19 2.56
CA GLY A 554 -9.77 -19.62 2.55
C GLY A 554 -10.84 -20.02 1.52
N GLY A 555 -11.13 -21.33 1.46
CA GLY A 555 -12.03 -21.89 0.47
C GLY A 555 -11.46 -21.89 -0.95
N SER A 556 -10.12 -21.89 -1.08
CA SER A 556 -9.45 -22.03 -2.36
C SER A 556 -9.55 -23.45 -2.88
N SER A 557 -9.68 -23.59 -4.21
CA SER A 557 -9.48 -24.86 -4.90
C SER A 557 -8.00 -25.25 -5.04
N PHE A 558 -7.09 -24.33 -4.73
CA PHE A 558 -5.65 -24.60 -4.69
C PHE A 558 -5.22 -25.10 -3.30
N HIS A 559 -4.27 -26.04 -3.26
CA HIS A 559 -3.59 -26.48 -2.04
C HIS A 559 -2.35 -25.60 -1.81
N TYR A 560 -2.19 -25.08 -0.59
CA TYR A 560 -1.08 -24.20 -0.20
C TYR A 560 -0.10 -24.92 0.72
#